data_9f27f016a42912349ac189322f3bea88
#
_entry.id   9f27f016a42912349ac189322f3bea88
#
_cell.length_a   1.000
_cell.length_b   1.000
_cell.length_c   1.000
_cell.angle_alpha   90.00
_cell.angle_beta   90.00
_cell.angle_gamma   90.00
#
_symmetry.space_group_name_H-M   'P 1'
#
loop_
_entity.id
_entity.type
_entity.pdbx_description
1 polymer ?
#
loop_
_entity_poly.entity_id
_entity_poly.type
_entity_poly.pdbx_seq_one_letter_code
_entity_poly.pdbx_strand_id
1 'polypeptide(L)'
;MTTHIPSVSVTYARNGSSTTANELGMRVMQERAYEKRGEQYLLIKSPPASGKSRALMFIALDKLHNQGLKQAIIVVPEKSIGSSFADEPLSKFGFWADWKVEPRWNLCNSPGTDGGKVNSVGAFLESSDRVLVCTHATFRFAVERFGVDAFDDRLIAI
;
A
#
# COMPACT_ATOMS: atom_id res chain seq x y z
N MET A 1 -2.58 21.08 -20.34
CA MET A 1 -1.84 21.15 -19.07
C MET A 1 -1.26 19.79 -18.74
N THR A 2 0.07 19.73 -18.65
CA THR A 2 0.75 18.48 -18.32
C THR A 2 0.75 18.28 -16.79
N THR A 3 0.21 17.16 -16.33
CA THR A 3 0.29 16.79 -14.93
C THR A 3 1.63 16.09 -14.68
N HIS A 4 2.44 16.68 -13.82
CA HIS A 4 3.70 16.06 -13.42
C HIS A 4 3.44 15.11 -12.24
N ILE A 5 3.76 13.82 -12.43
CA ILE A 5 3.69 12.83 -11.37
C ILE A 5 5.10 12.62 -10.82
N PRO A 6 5.35 12.99 -9.54
CA PRO A 6 6.65 12.72 -8.94
C PRO A 6 6.99 11.23 -8.97
N SER A 7 8.24 10.91 -9.26
CA SER A 7 8.70 9.52 -9.32
C SER A 7 9.98 9.32 -8.53
N VAL A 8 10.14 8.11 -8.01
CA VAL A 8 11.35 7.65 -7.33
C VAL A 8 11.89 6.46 -8.10
N SER A 9 13.14 6.54 -8.53
CA SER A 9 13.82 5.46 -9.23
C SER A 9 15.16 5.16 -8.54
N VAL A 10 15.43 3.87 -8.32
CA VAL A 10 16.67 3.44 -7.65
C VAL A 10 17.26 2.25 -8.38
N THR A 11 18.57 2.29 -8.59
CA THR A 11 19.35 1.19 -9.14
C THR A 11 20.33 0.70 -8.07
N TYR A 12 20.41 -0.60 -7.86
CA TYR A 12 21.30 -1.19 -6.86
C TYR A 12 22.57 -1.75 -7.52
N ALA A 13 23.72 -1.52 -6.86
CA ALA A 13 24.93 -2.25 -7.19
C ALA A 13 24.77 -3.71 -6.77
N ARG A 14 25.36 -4.64 -7.55
CA ARG A 14 25.29 -6.09 -7.28
C ARG A 14 26.33 -6.51 -6.25
N ASN A 15 26.25 -6.02 -5.02
CA ASN A 15 27.20 -6.36 -3.97
C ASN A 15 26.66 -7.36 -2.94
N GLY A 16 25.40 -7.82 -3.12
CA GLY A 16 24.81 -8.84 -2.25
C GLY A 16 24.44 -8.38 -0.84
N SER A 17 24.71 -7.15 -0.47
CA SER A 17 24.38 -6.65 0.88
C SER A 17 23.16 -5.74 0.84
N SER A 18 22.28 -5.96 1.84
CA SER A 18 21.11 -5.11 2.08
C SER A 18 21.37 -4.33 3.36
N THR A 19 21.47 -3.00 3.25
CA THR A 19 21.71 -2.13 4.40
C THR A 19 20.54 -1.18 4.61
N THR A 20 20.23 -0.90 5.87
CA THR A 20 19.27 0.16 6.22
C THR A 20 19.94 1.52 6.07
N ALA A 21 19.21 2.47 5.50
CA ALA A 21 19.71 3.82 5.25
C ALA A 21 19.50 4.76 6.44
N ASN A 22 18.52 4.50 7.31
CA ASN A 22 18.16 5.40 8.40
C ASN A 22 17.67 4.66 9.65
N GLU A 23 17.41 5.41 10.71
CA GLU A 23 16.95 4.91 12.01
C GLU A 23 15.54 4.31 11.97
N LEU A 24 14.76 4.62 10.94
CA LEU A 24 13.41 4.07 10.75
C LEU A 24 13.41 2.66 10.16
N GLY A 25 14.58 2.08 9.95
CA GLY A 25 14.73 0.74 9.39
C GLY A 25 14.51 0.65 7.89
N MET A 26 14.68 1.77 7.18
CA MET A 26 14.44 1.85 5.74
C MET A 26 15.72 1.59 4.94
N ARG A 27 15.57 0.91 3.81
CA ARG A 27 16.60 0.87 2.76
C ARG A 27 16.61 2.20 2.02
N VAL A 28 17.66 2.48 1.25
CA VAL A 28 17.81 3.74 0.50
C VAL A 28 16.57 4.05 -0.36
N MET A 29 16.07 3.07 -1.11
CA MET A 29 14.88 3.26 -1.95
C MET A 29 13.66 3.62 -1.10
N GLN A 30 13.48 2.92 0.01
CA GLN A 30 12.33 3.15 0.90
C GLN A 30 12.40 4.55 1.53
N GLU A 31 13.56 4.99 1.97
CA GLU A 31 13.77 6.33 2.50
C GLU A 31 13.44 7.39 1.45
N ARG A 32 13.95 7.24 0.24
CA ARG A 32 13.69 8.19 -0.85
C ARG A 32 12.22 8.26 -1.23
N ALA A 33 11.54 7.11 -1.25
CA ALA A 33 10.10 7.06 -1.47
C ALA A 33 9.33 7.72 -0.32
N TYR A 34 9.73 7.45 0.92
CA TYR A 34 9.10 8.00 2.11
C TYR A 34 9.26 9.53 2.19
N GLU A 35 10.35 10.09 1.71
CA GLU A 35 10.54 11.54 1.62
C GLU A 35 9.47 12.21 0.75
N LYS A 36 8.88 11.47 -0.19
CA LYS A 36 7.82 11.95 -1.08
C LYS A 36 6.40 11.64 -0.58
N ARG A 37 6.24 11.20 0.66
CA ARG A 37 4.96 10.74 1.22
C ARG A 37 3.85 11.80 1.24
N GLY A 38 4.20 13.07 1.16
CA GLY A 38 3.23 14.16 1.11
C GLY A 38 2.63 14.41 -0.27
N GLU A 39 3.18 13.78 -1.32
CA GLU A 39 2.69 13.98 -2.67
C GLU A 39 1.34 13.29 -2.88
N GLN A 40 0.45 13.93 -3.63
CA GLN A 40 -0.86 13.35 -3.95
C GLN A 40 -0.72 12.15 -4.89
N TYR A 41 0.18 12.24 -5.86
CA TYR A 41 0.49 11.16 -6.81
C TYR A 41 1.96 10.84 -6.72
N LEU A 42 2.29 9.56 -6.65
CA LEU A 42 3.69 9.12 -6.57
C LEU A 42 3.87 7.82 -7.35
N LEU A 43 4.88 7.81 -8.21
CA LEU A 43 5.30 6.60 -8.93
C LEU A 43 6.64 6.12 -8.38
N ILE A 44 6.71 4.86 -7.96
CA ILE A 44 7.94 4.25 -7.44
C ILE A 44 8.41 3.21 -8.44
N LYS A 45 9.61 3.42 -8.98
CA LYS A 45 10.29 2.46 -9.87
C LYS A 45 11.50 1.89 -9.15
N SER A 46 11.52 0.58 -8.98
CA SER A 46 12.67 -0.09 -8.37
C SER A 46 12.70 -1.55 -8.80
N PRO A 47 13.89 -2.21 -8.75
CA PRO A 47 14.01 -3.61 -9.13
C PRO A 47 13.13 -4.54 -8.29
N PRO A 48 12.84 -5.77 -8.79
CA PRO A 48 12.19 -6.78 -7.98
C PRO A 48 12.96 -7.04 -6.68
N ALA A 49 12.24 -7.41 -5.62
CA ALA A 49 12.80 -7.71 -4.29
C ALA A 49 13.54 -6.53 -3.63
N SER A 50 13.30 -5.31 -4.07
CA SER A 50 13.94 -4.10 -3.51
C SER A 50 13.26 -3.58 -2.25
N GLY A 51 12.11 -4.16 -1.85
CA GLY A 51 11.36 -3.73 -0.68
C GLY A 51 10.24 -2.74 -0.99
N LYS A 52 9.66 -2.79 -2.19
CA LYS A 52 8.54 -1.91 -2.59
C LYS A 52 7.33 -2.04 -1.70
N SER A 53 6.96 -3.27 -1.31
CA SER A 53 5.80 -3.48 -0.43
C SER A 53 5.97 -2.75 0.90
N ARG A 54 7.15 -2.85 1.49
CA ARG A 54 7.46 -2.14 2.73
C ARG A 54 7.48 -0.62 2.55
N ALA A 55 7.97 -0.14 1.41
CA ALA A 55 7.91 1.29 1.08
C ALA A 55 6.47 1.80 1.06
N LEU A 56 5.56 1.03 0.46
CA LEU A 56 4.13 1.38 0.46
C LEU A 56 3.54 1.37 1.87
N MET A 57 3.94 0.42 2.73
CA MET A 57 3.50 0.36 4.12
C MET A 57 3.92 1.62 4.90
N PHE A 58 5.17 2.04 4.78
CA PHE A 58 5.66 3.25 5.43
C PHE A 58 4.86 4.49 5.00
N ILE A 59 4.64 4.64 3.71
CA ILE A 59 3.90 5.78 3.16
C ILE A 59 2.43 5.74 3.59
N ALA A 60 1.81 4.56 3.52
CA ALA A 60 0.41 4.40 3.91
C ALA A 60 0.18 4.72 5.37
N LEU A 61 1.06 4.24 6.26
CA LEU A 61 0.97 4.53 7.68
C LEU A 61 1.07 6.04 7.97
N ASP A 62 2.00 6.73 7.29
CA ASP A 62 2.11 8.18 7.44
C ASP A 62 0.86 8.91 6.97
N LYS A 63 0.32 8.51 5.81
CA LYS A 63 -0.90 9.12 5.28
C LYS A 63 -2.09 8.91 6.21
N LEU A 64 -2.22 7.74 6.81
CA LEU A 64 -3.30 7.41 7.73
C LEU A 64 -3.19 8.15 9.07
N HIS A 65 -1.98 8.23 9.62
CA HIS A 65 -1.75 8.78 10.97
C HIS A 65 -1.46 10.27 10.98
N ASN A 66 -0.81 10.81 9.93
CA ASN A 66 -0.31 12.18 9.92
C ASN A 66 -0.93 13.08 8.86
N GLN A 67 -1.59 12.52 7.85
CA GLN A 67 -2.15 13.28 6.73
C GLN A 67 -3.68 13.25 6.66
N GLY A 68 -4.33 12.62 7.63
CA GLY A 68 -5.79 12.66 7.76
C GLY A 68 -6.57 11.79 6.79
N LEU A 69 -5.92 10.87 6.07
CA LEU A 69 -6.64 9.94 5.22
C LEU A 69 -7.37 8.88 6.06
N LYS A 70 -8.54 8.49 5.62
CA LYS A 70 -9.40 7.57 6.37
C LYS A 70 -8.91 6.13 6.30
N GLN A 71 -8.55 5.66 5.13
CA GLN A 71 -8.25 4.27 4.85
C GLN A 71 -7.20 4.15 3.75
N ALA A 72 -6.52 3.02 3.71
CA ALA A 72 -5.59 2.66 2.63
C ALA A 72 -6.07 1.38 1.95
N ILE A 73 -6.12 1.40 0.63
CA ILE A 73 -6.47 0.24 -0.19
C ILE A 73 -5.26 -0.13 -1.02
N ILE A 74 -4.75 -1.34 -0.80
CA ILE A 74 -3.62 -1.90 -1.54
C ILE A 74 -4.21 -2.77 -2.66
N VAL A 75 -3.87 -2.45 -3.89
CA VAL A 75 -4.39 -3.10 -5.08
C VAL A 75 -3.26 -3.84 -5.78
N VAL A 76 -3.36 -5.16 -5.85
CA VAL A 76 -2.30 -6.01 -6.41
C VAL A 76 -2.80 -6.71 -7.70
N PRO A 77 -1.89 -7.02 -8.65
CA PRO A 77 -2.31 -7.62 -9.91
C PRO A 77 -2.90 -9.03 -9.76
N GLU A 78 -2.43 -9.79 -8.79
CA GLU A 78 -2.91 -11.15 -8.56
C GLU A 78 -2.86 -11.54 -7.08
N LYS A 79 -3.63 -12.58 -6.72
CA LYS A 79 -3.81 -13.01 -5.34
C LYS A 79 -2.50 -13.37 -4.63
N SER A 80 -1.55 -13.97 -5.34
CA SER A 80 -0.27 -14.39 -4.76
C SER A 80 0.53 -13.23 -4.19
N ILE A 81 0.39 -12.05 -4.76
CA ILE A 81 1.10 -10.85 -4.31
C ILE A 81 0.48 -10.27 -3.04
N GLY A 82 -0.79 -10.55 -2.78
CA GLY A 82 -1.47 -10.07 -1.57
C GLY A 82 -0.80 -10.52 -0.27
N SER A 83 -0.13 -11.67 -0.27
CA SER A 83 0.61 -12.16 0.89
C SER A 83 1.79 -11.27 1.27
N SER A 84 2.33 -10.50 0.34
CA SER A 84 3.41 -9.54 0.60
C SER A 84 2.96 -8.39 1.51
N PHE A 85 1.66 -8.21 1.68
CA PHE A 85 1.09 -7.17 2.53
C PHE A 85 0.47 -7.74 3.83
N ALA A 86 0.91 -8.93 4.24
CA ALA A 86 0.60 -9.46 5.57
C ALA A 86 1.23 -8.58 6.67
N ASP A 87 0.83 -8.81 7.91
CA ASP A 87 1.34 -8.06 9.05
C ASP A 87 2.87 -8.00 9.08
N GLU A 88 3.41 -6.81 9.30
CA GLU A 88 4.85 -6.56 9.39
C GLU A 88 5.18 -5.77 10.65
N PRO A 89 6.09 -6.28 11.49
CA PRO A 89 6.47 -5.60 12.73
C PRO A 89 7.53 -4.54 12.46
N LEU A 90 7.16 -3.48 11.77
CA LEU A 90 8.08 -2.41 11.35
C LEU A 90 8.74 -1.70 12.54
N SER A 91 8.06 -1.65 13.70
CA SER A 91 8.60 -1.02 14.91
C SER A 91 9.82 -1.73 15.46
N LYS A 92 9.99 -3.02 15.17
CA LYS A 92 11.19 -3.77 15.56
C LYS A 92 12.46 -3.25 14.88
N PHE A 93 12.31 -2.55 13.78
CA PHE A 93 13.43 -2.02 13.00
C PHE A 93 13.56 -0.50 13.11
N GLY A 94 12.74 0.14 13.95
CA GLY A 94 12.84 1.56 14.25
C GLY A 94 11.71 2.45 13.72
N PHE A 95 10.73 1.88 12.99
CA PHE A 95 9.58 2.67 12.57
C PHE A 95 8.64 2.94 13.76
N TRP A 96 7.82 3.97 13.66
CA TRP A 96 6.95 4.40 14.76
C TRP A 96 5.59 3.68 14.81
N ALA A 97 5.31 2.77 13.87
CA ALA A 97 4.07 1.97 13.85
C ALA A 97 4.30 0.63 13.15
N ASP A 98 3.43 -0.33 13.40
CA ASP A 98 3.43 -1.61 12.73
C ASP A 98 2.38 -1.63 11.61
N TRP A 99 2.64 -2.42 10.57
CA TRP A 99 1.69 -2.68 9.51
C TRP A 99 0.81 -3.85 9.89
N LYS A 100 -0.50 -3.64 9.91
CA LYS A 100 -1.48 -4.68 10.27
C LYS A 100 -2.65 -4.69 9.31
N VAL A 101 -3.01 -5.88 8.84
CA VAL A 101 -4.18 -6.11 7.99
C VAL A 101 -5.02 -7.19 8.66
N GLU A 102 -6.25 -6.87 9.02
CA GLU A 102 -7.15 -7.91 9.55
C GLU A 102 -7.41 -8.96 8.47
N PRO A 103 -7.42 -10.26 8.83
CA PRO A 103 -7.61 -11.34 7.84
C PRO A 103 -8.83 -11.15 6.94
N ARG A 104 -9.94 -10.64 7.48
CA ARG A 104 -11.15 -10.39 6.70
C ARG A 104 -10.99 -9.33 5.61
N TRP A 105 -10.00 -8.45 5.75
CA TRP A 105 -9.73 -7.38 4.80
C TRP A 105 -8.59 -7.67 3.83
N ASN A 106 -7.96 -8.84 3.94
CA ASN A 106 -7.08 -9.32 2.88
C ASN A 106 -7.90 -10.22 1.94
N LEU A 107 -8.52 -9.60 0.94
CA LEU A 107 -9.42 -10.30 0.02
C LEU A 107 -8.69 -11.24 -0.93
N CYS A 108 -7.37 -11.17 -1.00
CA CYS A 108 -6.56 -12.11 -1.77
C CYS A 108 -6.51 -13.50 -1.13
N ASN A 109 -6.67 -13.59 0.18
CA ASN A 109 -6.59 -14.82 0.94
C ASN A 109 -7.98 -15.37 1.34
N SER A 110 -9.04 -14.59 1.15
CA SER A 110 -10.37 -15.03 1.56
C SER A 110 -11.00 -15.93 0.50
N PRO A 111 -11.69 -17.01 0.91
CA PRO A 111 -12.52 -17.79 -0.01
C PRO A 111 -13.74 -16.95 -0.43
N GLY A 112 -14.20 -17.15 -1.63
CA GLY A 112 -15.44 -16.51 -2.10
C GLY A 112 -15.42 -16.12 -3.57
N THR A 113 -16.60 -15.74 -4.05
CA THR A 113 -16.80 -15.26 -5.41
C THR A 113 -16.37 -13.82 -5.57
N ASP A 114 -16.14 -13.37 -6.79
CA ASP A 114 -15.77 -11.99 -7.08
C ASP A 114 -16.86 -11.00 -6.61
N GLY A 115 -18.14 -11.36 -6.73
CA GLY A 115 -19.25 -10.54 -6.24
C GLY A 115 -19.21 -10.35 -4.73
N GLY A 116 -18.87 -11.41 -3.97
CA GLY A 116 -18.71 -11.33 -2.52
C GLY A 116 -17.55 -10.42 -2.11
N LYS A 117 -16.46 -10.44 -2.87
CA LYS A 117 -15.31 -9.58 -2.59
C LYS A 117 -15.63 -8.10 -2.84
N VAL A 118 -16.39 -7.79 -3.87
CA VAL A 118 -16.86 -6.42 -4.12
C VAL A 118 -17.74 -5.93 -2.97
N ASN A 119 -18.64 -6.78 -2.48
CA ASN A 119 -19.43 -6.45 -1.28
C ASN A 119 -18.55 -6.17 -0.07
N SER A 120 -17.45 -6.94 0.09
CA SER A 120 -16.49 -6.72 1.18
C SER A 120 -15.80 -5.36 1.06
N VAL A 121 -15.48 -4.91 -0.15
CA VAL A 121 -14.95 -3.55 -0.35
C VAL A 121 -15.94 -2.50 0.17
N GLY A 122 -17.21 -2.64 -0.18
CA GLY A 122 -18.25 -1.73 0.33
C GLY A 122 -18.34 -1.73 1.85
N ALA A 123 -18.33 -2.91 2.46
CA ALA A 123 -18.34 -3.04 3.92
C ALA A 123 -17.11 -2.40 4.55
N PHE A 124 -15.93 -2.58 3.95
CA PHE A 124 -14.70 -1.94 4.41
C PHE A 124 -14.79 -0.41 4.39
N LEU A 125 -15.31 0.16 3.30
CA LEU A 125 -15.45 1.62 3.17
C LEU A 125 -16.33 2.22 4.26
N GLU A 126 -17.32 1.48 4.74
CA GLU A 126 -18.21 1.91 5.84
C GLU A 126 -17.65 1.60 7.23
N SER A 127 -16.61 0.78 7.31
CA SER A 127 -16.00 0.40 8.59
C SER A 127 -15.02 1.45 9.10
N SER A 128 -14.60 1.30 10.36
CA SER A 128 -13.53 2.08 10.96
C SER A 128 -12.14 1.46 10.76
N ASP A 129 -12.06 0.30 10.11
CA ASP A 129 -10.79 -0.37 9.83
C ASP A 129 -10.00 0.39 8.77
N ARG A 130 -8.68 0.25 8.79
CA ARG A 130 -7.79 1.18 8.13
C ARG A 130 -7.17 0.65 6.83
N VAL A 131 -7.05 -0.66 6.66
CA VAL A 131 -6.31 -1.25 5.54
C VAL A 131 -7.08 -2.37 4.88
N LEU A 132 -7.18 -2.33 3.55
CA LEU A 132 -7.75 -3.37 2.71
C LEU A 132 -6.72 -3.78 1.66
N VAL A 133 -6.64 -5.07 1.38
CA VAL A 133 -5.83 -5.62 0.27
C VAL A 133 -6.75 -6.36 -0.69
N CYS A 134 -6.69 -6.03 -1.97
CA CYS A 134 -7.50 -6.69 -2.99
C CYS A 134 -6.77 -6.74 -4.34
N THR A 135 -7.31 -7.52 -5.28
CA THR A 135 -6.77 -7.57 -6.64
C THR A 135 -7.28 -6.41 -7.51
N HIS A 136 -6.60 -6.17 -8.63
CA HIS A 136 -7.04 -5.19 -9.64
C HIS A 136 -8.49 -5.46 -10.09
N ALA A 137 -8.85 -6.72 -10.30
CA ALA A 137 -10.19 -7.10 -10.75
C ALA A 137 -11.25 -6.70 -9.72
N THR A 138 -11.03 -7.03 -8.45
CA THR A 138 -11.95 -6.66 -7.37
C THR A 138 -12.08 -5.14 -7.24
N PHE A 139 -10.97 -4.43 -7.27
CA PHE A 139 -10.97 -2.98 -7.17
C PHE A 139 -11.72 -2.32 -8.34
N ARG A 140 -11.46 -2.78 -9.55
CA ARG A 140 -12.15 -2.29 -10.74
C ARG A 140 -13.67 -2.42 -10.62
N PHE A 141 -14.15 -3.61 -10.26
CA PHE A 141 -15.59 -3.84 -10.08
C PHE A 141 -16.17 -3.01 -8.92
N ALA A 142 -15.40 -2.79 -7.87
CA ALA A 142 -15.84 -1.96 -6.76
C ALA A 142 -15.99 -0.48 -7.20
N VAL A 143 -15.07 0.04 -7.98
CA VAL A 143 -15.17 1.40 -8.53
C VAL A 143 -16.36 1.53 -9.46
N GLU A 144 -16.60 0.53 -10.32
CA GLU A 144 -17.77 0.53 -11.20
C GLU A 144 -19.08 0.52 -10.41
N ARG A 145 -19.13 -0.20 -9.30
CA ARG A 145 -20.35 -0.35 -8.49
C ARG A 145 -20.60 0.83 -7.55
N PHE A 146 -19.57 1.32 -6.86
CA PHE A 146 -19.73 2.35 -5.82
C PHE A 146 -19.44 3.76 -6.32
N GLY A 147 -18.78 3.89 -7.47
CA GLY A 147 -18.36 5.17 -8.03
C GLY A 147 -17.02 5.64 -7.46
N VAL A 148 -16.34 6.51 -8.20
CA VAL A 148 -15.02 7.03 -7.83
C VAL A 148 -15.08 7.81 -6.51
N ASP A 149 -16.15 8.58 -6.29
CA ASP A 149 -16.29 9.43 -5.11
C ASP A 149 -16.35 8.64 -3.80
N ALA A 150 -16.74 7.36 -3.85
CA ALA A 150 -16.74 6.50 -2.67
C ALA A 150 -15.32 6.29 -2.08
N PHE A 151 -14.30 6.54 -2.88
CA PHE A 151 -12.89 6.35 -2.49
C PHE A 151 -12.20 7.66 -2.11
N ASP A 152 -12.91 8.75 -2.00
CA ASP A 152 -12.35 10.03 -1.55
C ASP A 152 -11.77 9.92 -0.15
N ASP A 153 -10.71 10.68 0.12
CA ASP A 153 -9.97 10.69 1.39
C ASP A 153 -9.32 9.34 1.75
N ARG A 154 -9.04 8.54 0.75
CA ARG A 154 -8.36 7.25 0.91
C ARG A 154 -7.13 7.16 0.03
N LEU A 155 -6.13 6.43 0.50
CA LEU A 155 -4.96 6.09 -0.30
C LEU A 155 -5.29 4.87 -1.18
N ILE A 156 -4.99 4.98 -2.46
CA ILE A 156 -5.02 3.83 -3.38
C ILE A 156 -3.59 3.57 -3.82
N ALA A 157 -3.04 2.43 -3.42
CA ALA A 157 -1.69 2.02 -3.77
C ALA A 157 -1.76 0.81 -4.71
N ILE A 158 -1.34 0.98 -5.95
CA ILE A 158 -1.43 -0.02 -7.02
C ILE A 158 -0.02 -0.53 -7.37
#